data_4f8c27438f38c16a59a0d2ca855e47d7
#
_entry.id   4f8c27438f38c16a59a0d2ca855e47d7
#
_cell.length_a   1.000
_cell.length_b   1.000
_cell.length_c   1.000
_cell.angle_alpha   90.00
_cell.angle_beta   90.00
_cell.angle_gamma   90.00
#
_symmetry.space_group_name_H-M   'P 1'
#
loop_
_entity.id
_entity.type
_entity.pdbx_description
1 polymer ?
#
loop_
_entity_poly.entity_id
_entity_poly.type
_entity_poly.pdbx_seq_one_letter_code
_entity_poly.pdbx_strand_id
1 'polypeptide(L)'
;MKWICGYANAYGGTIYIGTDDDGNVVGIDNARDLLERIPNKITDTMGIIADVNLLYKGELEYLQIIVDKYPSLISFRGKYYYRSGSTMREITGKELERALLKTQGRTWDGVPLPKLSVSDLKQDAIQLFKDKAVKRGRLTKEEVSVEDTILMDNLHLIDEDLKQKIRDIMVILI
;
A
#
# COMPACT_ATOMS: atom_id res chain seq x y z
N MET A 1 15.60 -12.62 -4.18
CA MET A 1 15.42 -11.26 -3.70
C MET A 1 14.20 -10.57 -4.29
N LYS A 2 14.03 -10.48 -5.62
CA LYS A 2 12.81 -9.86 -6.23
C LYS A 2 11.50 -10.50 -5.73
N TRP A 3 11.46 -11.83 -5.62
CA TRP A 3 10.30 -12.56 -5.12
C TRP A 3 9.97 -12.17 -3.67
N ILE A 4 10.98 -12.08 -2.80
CA ILE A 4 10.81 -11.65 -1.41
C ILE A 4 10.19 -10.24 -1.35
N CYS A 5 10.73 -9.30 -2.13
CA CYS A 5 10.16 -7.96 -2.27
C CYS A 5 8.69 -8.00 -2.75
N GLY A 6 8.40 -8.81 -3.76
CA GLY A 6 7.04 -8.94 -4.29
C GLY A 6 6.04 -9.57 -3.31
N TYR A 7 6.47 -10.52 -2.50
CA TYR A 7 5.65 -11.09 -1.43
C TYR A 7 5.41 -10.09 -0.30
N ALA A 8 6.47 -9.39 0.17
CA ALA A 8 6.36 -8.37 1.21
C ALA A 8 5.39 -7.25 0.83
N ASN A 9 5.36 -6.87 -0.44
CA ASN A 9 4.46 -5.82 -0.96
C ASN A 9 3.03 -6.32 -1.25
N ALA A 10 2.82 -7.63 -1.32
CA ALA A 10 1.50 -8.21 -1.63
C ALA A 10 0.79 -8.71 -0.36
N TYR A 11 0.77 -10.00 -0.17
CA TYR A 11 0.04 -10.68 0.91
C TYR A 11 0.96 -11.50 1.81
N GLY A 12 2.27 -11.33 1.68
CA GLY A 12 3.23 -12.27 2.24
C GLY A 12 3.28 -13.58 1.45
N GLY A 13 3.96 -14.58 1.98
CA GLY A 13 3.99 -15.93 1.43
C GLY A 13 5.24 -16.69 1.76
N THR A 14 5.31 -17.92 1.27
CA THR A 14 6.43 -18.83 1.52
C THR A 14 7.15 -19.16 0.22
N ILE A 15 8.47 -19.19 0.28
CA ILE A 15 9.36 -19.58 -0.81
C ILE A 15 10.17 -20.80 -0.35
N TYR A 16 10.22 -21.84 -1.16
CA TYR A 16 11.07 -22.98 -0.93
C TYR A 16 12.27 -22.95 -1.89
N ILE A 17 13.45 -23.31 -1.39
CA ILE A 17 14.68 -23.49 -2.16
C ILE A 17 15.14 -24.93 -1.97
N GLY A 18 15.36 -25.65 -3.07
CA GLY A 18 15.65 -27.08 -3.05
C GLY A 18 14.41 -27.95 -3.29
N THR A 19 13.39 -27.36 -3.95
CA THR A 19 12.23 -28.09 -4.48
C THR A 19 12.17 -27.89 -6.00
N ASP A 20 11.62 -28.88 -6.71
CA ASP A 20 11.28 -28.77 -8.13
C ASP A 20 9.93 -28.07 -8.35
N ASP A 21 9.53 -27.91 -9.61
CA ASP A 21 8.28 -27.23 -10.00
C ASP A 21 7.03 -28.03 -9.59
N ASP A 22 7.15 -29.34 -9.35
CA ASP A 22 6.08 -30.21 -8.85
C ASP A 22 5.98 -30.21 -7.32
N GLY A 23 6.89 -29.49 -6.63
CA GLY A 23 6.96 -29.40 -5.19
C GLY A 23 7.68 -30.55 -4.50
N ASN A 24 8.40 -31.41 -5.27
CA ASN A 24 9.22 -32.45 -4.68
C ASN A 24 10.53 -31.85 -4.18
N VAL A 25 10.98 -32.32 -3.02
CA VAL A 25 12.28 -31.91 -2.46
C VAL A 25 13.40 -32.59 -3.25
N VAL A 26 14.27 -31.78 -3.84
CA VAL A 26 15.48 -32.23 -4.56
C VAL A 26 16.77 -31.94 -3.75
N GLY A 27 16.64 -31.12 -2.69
CA GLY A 27 17.75 -30.76 -1.82
C GLY A 27 18.66 -29.66 -2.38
N ILE A 28 19.55 -29.17 -1.53
CA ILE A 28 20.63 -28.21 -1.88
C ILE A 28 21.89 -28.54 -1.07
N ASP A 29 23.04 -28.53 -1.73
CA ASP A 29 24.31 -28.93 -1.10
C ASP A 29 24.86 -27.90 -0.09
N ASN A 30 24.44 -26.63 -0.20
CA ASN A 30 24.94 -25.52 0.60
C ASN A 30 23.86 -24.89 1.48
N ALA A 31 22.89 -25.67 1.97
CA ALA A 31 21.74 -25.20 2.73
C ALA A 31 22.14 -24.36 3.96
N ARG A 32 23.16 -24.80 4.69
CA ARG A 32 23.63 -24.11 5.91
C ARG A 32 24.30 -22.78 5.62
N ASP A 33 25.08 -22.66 4.56
CA ASP A 33 25.68 -21.39 4.10
C ASP A 33 24.54 -20.40 3.68
N LEU A 34 23.56 -20.90 2.96
CA LEU A 34 22.42 -20.09 2.55
C LEU A 34 21.53 -19.67 3.73
N LEU A 35 21.36 -20.54 4.75
CA LEU A 35 20.62 -20.23 5.96
C LEU A 35 21.19 -19.00 6.69
N GLU A 36 22.51 -18.84 6.69
CA GLU A 36 23.18 -17.68 7.29
C GLU A 36 23.14 -16.45 6.37
N ARG A 37 23.38 -16.63 5.07
CA ARG A 37 23.57 -15.53 4.12
C ARG A 37 22.25 -14.89 3.65
N ILE A 38 21.17 -15.66 3.55
CA ILE A 38 19.89 -15.15 3.02
C ILE A 38 19.27 -14.10 3.94
N PRO A 39 19.13 -14.32 5.27
CA PRO A 39 18.58 -13.32 6.18
C PRO A 39 19.37 -12.01 6.14
N ASN A 40 20.71 -12.09 6.24
CA ASN A 40 21.57 -10.92 6.16
C ASN A 40 21.37 -10.14 4.86
N LYS A 41 21.34 -10.85 3.73
CA LYS A 41 21.13 -10.23 2.42
C LYS A 41 19.74 -9.60 2.27
N ILE A 42 18.70 -10.16 2.88
CA ILE A 42 17.35 -9.59 2.90
C ILE A 42 17.38 -8.27 3.66
N THR A 43 17.93 -8.27 4.87
CA THR A 43 18.04 -7.09 5.72
C THR A 43 18.87 -5.99 5.05
N ASP A 44 20.05 -6.32 4.53
CA ASP A 44 20.96 -5.36 3.90
C ASP A 44 20.40 -4.71 2.64
N THR A 45 19.59 -5.45 1.86
CA THR A 45 19.13 -4.96 0.56
C THR A 45 17.72 -4.40 0.57
N MET A 46 16.91 -4.75 1.56
CA MET A 46 15.49 -4.36 1.63
C MET A 46 15.07 -3.78 2.98
N GLY A 47 15.91 -3.87 4.02
CA GLY A 47 15.60 -3.36 5.35
C GLY A 47 14.47 -4.11 6.06
N ILE A 48 14.18 -5.34 5.67
CA ILE A 48 13.12 -6.19 6.24
C ILE A 48 13.69 -7.46 6.85
N ILE A 49 12.87 -8.13 7.64
CA ILE A 49 13.16 -9.44 8.23
C ILE A 49 12.27 -10.48 7.55
N ALA A 50 12.80 -11.64 7.27
CA ALA A 50 12.06 -12.82 6.85
C ALA A 50 12.58 -14.04 7.60
N ASP A 51 11.69 -14.95 7.96
CA ASP A 51 12.09 -16.18 8.62
C ASP A 51 12.68 -17.15 7.59
N VAL A 52 13.87 -17.64 7.86
CA VAL A 52 14.55 -18.64 7.02
C VAL A 52 14.79 -19.89 7.86
N ASN A 53 14.19 -21.00 7.43
CA ASN A 53 14.20 -22.26 8.14
C ASN A 53 14.91 -23.33 7.31
N LEU A 54 15.80 -24.09 7.94
CA LEU A 54 16.36 -25.31 7.34
C LEU A 54 15.41 -26.48 7.62
N LEU A 55 15.00 -27.14 6.56
CA LEU A 55 14.09 -28.28 6.62
C LEU A 55 14.76 -29.53 6.02
N TYR A 56 14.26 -30.69 6.38
CA TYR A 56 14.79 -31.99 5.98
C TYR A 56 13.69 -32.88 5.38
N LYS A 57 14.03 -33.60 4.32
CA LYS A 57 13.23 -34.73 3.81
C LYS A 57 14.15 -35.93 3.57
N GLY A 58 14.17 -36.86 4.53
CA GLY A 58 15.21 -37.86 4.59
C GLY A 58 16.57 -37.20 4.83
N GLU A 59 17.52 -37.47 3.94
CA GLU A 59 18.88 -36.86 4.00
C GLU A 59 18.99 -35.55 3.20
N LEU A 60 17.93 -35.15 2.49
CA LEU A 60 17.92 -33.93 1.68
C LEU A 60 17.63 -32.70 2.53
N GLU A 61 18.53 -31.72 2.48
CA GLU A 61 18.37 -30.39 3.10
C GLU A 61 17.73 -29.42 2.10
N TYR A 62 16.75 -28.63 2.56
CA TYR A 62 16.13 -27.55 1.77
C TYR A 62 15.73 -26.38 2.67
N LEU A 63 15.49 -25.21 2.09
CA LEU A 63 15.16 -24.01 2.86
C LEU A 63 13.71 -23.57 2.61
N GLN A 64 13.09 -23.09 3.68
CA GLN A 64 11.85 -22.37 3.66
C GLN A 64 12.09 -20.91 4.05
N ILE A 65 11.60 -19.98 3.24
CA ILE A 65 11.63 -18.55 3.54
C ILE A 65 10.18 -18.09 3.70
N ILE A 66 9.84 -17.63 4.90
CA ILE A 66 8.52 -17.06 5.19
C ILE A 66 8.66 -15.53 5.15
N VAL A 67 7.86 -14.91 4.32
CA VAL A 67 7.84 -13.46 4.13
C VAL A 67 6.48 -12.92 4.55
N ASP A 68 6.46 -12.09 5.56
CA ASP A 68 5.24 -11.41 5.98
C ASP A 68 4.91 -10.24 5.04
N LYS A 69 3.62 -9.89 5.01
CA LYS A 69 3.19 -8.65 4.36
C LYS A 69 3.66 -7.46 5.18
N TYR A 70 4.34 -6.54 4.53
CA TYR A 70 4.76 -5.29 5.16
C TYR A 70 3.72 -4.18 5.00
N PRO A 71 3.56 -3.33 6.02
CA PRO A 71 2.61 -2.21 5.98
C PRO A 71 3.03 -1.11 5.01
N SER A 72 4.35 -0.97 4.77
CA SER A 72 4.93 -0.02 3.82
C SER A 72 5.45 -0.74 2.59
N LEU A 73 5.54 -0.01 1.46
CA LEU A 73 6.14 -0.56 0.25
C LEU A 73 7.64 -0.75 0.40
N ILE A 74 8.09 -1.96 0.13
CA ILE A 74 9.50 -2.36 0.17
C ILE A 74 10.08 -2.27 -1.23
N SER A 75 11.27 -1.66 -1.35
CA SER A 75 12.01 -1.62 -2.59
C SER A 75 13.18 -2.63 -2.58
N PHE A 76 13.50 -3.15 -3.73
CA PHE A 76 14.72 -3.91 -3.97
C PHE A 76 15.53 -3.24 -5.07
N ARG A 77 16.70 -2.70 -4.71
CA ARG A 77 17.57 -1.92 -5.61
C ARG A 77 16.84 -0.75 -6.28
N GLY A 78 16.06 0.00 -5.52
CA GLY A 78 15.31 1.16 -6.00
C GLY A 78 14.07 0.83 -6.85
N LYS A 79 13.71 -0.45 -6.99
CA LYS A 79 12.55 -0.90 -7.75
C LYS A 79 11.54 -1.58 -6.84
N TYR A 80 10.27 -1.39 -7.13
CA TYR A 80 9.16 -1.99 -6.38
C TYR A 80 8.57 -3.15 -7.16
N TYR A 81 8.46 -4.29 -6.50
CA TYR A 81 7.88 -5.49 -7.09
C TYR A 81 6.61 -5.88 -6.37
N TYR A 82 5.64 -6.38 -7.09
CA TYR A 82 4.37 -6.85 -6.55
C TYR A 82 4.04 -8.21 -7.12
N ARG A 83 3.62 -9.15 -6.28
CA ARG A 83 3.17 -10.46 -6.72
C ARG A 83 1.66 -10.51 -6.86
N SER A 84 1.19 -10.99 -8.01
CA SER A 84 -0.22 -11.27 -8.28
C SER A 84 -0.34 -12.68 -8.88
N GLY A 85 -0.99 -13.58 -8.14
CA GLY A 85 -1.05 -14.99 -8.51
C GLY A 85 0.35 -15.60 -8.65
N SER A 86 0.63 -16.22 -9.80
CA SER A 86 1.93 -16.82 -10.12
C SER A 86 2.93 -15.85 -10.74
N THR A 87 2.52 -14.59 -10.99
CA THR A 87 3.38 -13.61 -11.67
C THR A 87 3.94 -12.59 -10.71
N MET A 88 5.11 -12.07 -11.05
CA MET A 88 5.73 -10.94 -10.37
C MET A 88 6.06 -9.84 -11.37
N ARG A 89 5.64 -8.62 -11.07
CA ARG A 89 5.85 -7.46 -11.93
C ARG A 89 6.46 -6.31 -11.15
N GLU A 90 7.18 -5.47 -11.85
CA GLU A 90 7.62 -4.17 -11.35
C GLU A 90 6.43 -3.21 -11.40
N ILE A 91 6.14 -2.51 -10.30
CA ILE A 91 5.14 -1.45 -10.24
C ILE A 91 5.82 -0.11 -10.47
N THR A 92 5.27 0.69 -11.38
CA THR A 92 5.83 1.99 -11.79
C THR A 92 4.72 3.01 -12.04
N GLY A 93 5.08 4.29 -12.21
CA GLY A 93 4.15 5.35 -12.59
C GLY A 93 2.98 5.49 -11.62
N LYS A 94 1.78 5.66 -12.16
CA LYS A 94 0.55 5.87 -11.37
C LYS A 94 0.19 4.70 -10.44
N GLU A 95 0.58 3.49 -10.80
CA GLU A 95 0.35 2.33 -9.94
C GLU A 95 1.23 2.39 -8.68
N LEU A 96 2.50 2.79 -8.83
CA LEU A 96 3.41 3.00 -7.72
C LEU A 96 2.92 4.14 -6.83
N GLU A 97 2.51 5.25 -7.41
CA GLU A 97 1.97 6.40 -6.68
C GLU A 97 0.76 5.99 -5.83
N ARG A 98 -0.22 5.28 -6.40
CA ARG A 98 -1.37 4.75 -5.66
C ARG A 98 -0.97 3.82 -4.51
N ALA A 99 0.01 2.95 -4.76
CA ALA A 99 0.46 2.02 -3.75
C ALA A 99 1.17 2.72 -2.58
N LEU A 100 1.97 3.76 -2.86
CA LEU A 100 2.61 4.60 -1.85
C LEU A 100 1.59 5.37 -1.01
N LEU A 101 0.59 6.00 -1.65
CA LEU A 101 -0.47 6.71 -0.94
C LEU A 101 -1.27 5.76 -0.03
N LYS A 102 -1.59 4.57 -0.53
CA LYS A 102 -2.32 3.56 0.25
C LYS A 102 -1.56 3.13 1.51
N THR A 103 -0.23 3.01 1.45
CA THR A 103 0.59 2.67 2.63
C THR A 103 0.65 3.79 3.66
N GLN A 104 0.40 5.02 3.26
CA GLN A 104 0.30 6.18 4.15
C GLN A 104 -1.10 6.38 4.73
N GLY A 105 -2.03 5.44 4.50
CA GLY A 105 -3.44 5.59 4.87
C GLY A 105 -4.18 6.65 4.05
N ARG A 106 -3.57 7.14 2.98
CA ARG A 106 -4.16 8.14 2.07
C ARG A 106 -4.64 7.45 0.79
N THR A 107 -5.80 7.87 0.33
CA THR A 107 -6.28 7.57 -1.02
C THR A 107 -5.87 8.71 -1.96
N TRP A 108 -5.84 8.48 -3.27
CA TRP A 108 -5.46 9.52 -4.23
C TRP A 108 -6.40 10.75 -4.16
N ASP A 109 -7.66 10.50 -3.82
CA ASP A 109 -8.69 11.52 -3.59
C ASP A 109 -8.53 12.26 -2.24
N GLY A 110 -7.72 11.73 -1.33
CA GLY A 110 -7.34 12.36 -0.07
C GLY A 110 -6.07 13.24 -0.15
N VAL A 111 -5.47 13.40 -1.35
CA VAL A 111 -4.29 14.25 -1.52
C VAL A 111 -4.72 15.72 -1.57
N PRO A 112 -4.15 16.62 -0.73
CA PRO A 112 -4.49 18.03 -0.77
C PRO A 112 -4.06 18.69 -2.07
N LEU A 113 -4.90 19.53 -2.64
CA LEU A 113 -4.58 20.36 -3.79
C LEU A 113 -3.86 21.64 -3.33
N PRO A 114 -2.56 21.80 -3.65
CA PRO A 114 -1.72 22.84 -3.04
C PRO A 114 -2.11 24.29 -3.40
N LYS A 115 -2.94 24.46 -4.42
CA LYS A 115 -3.33 25.79 -4.95
C LYS A 115 -4.80 26.13 -4.72
N LEU A 116 -5.59 25.23 -4.10
CA LEU A 116 -7.02 25.45 -3.88
C LEU A 116 -7.32 25.57 -2.38
N SER A 117 -8.24 26.46 -2.07
CA SER A 117 -8.80 26.70 -0.75
C SER A 117 -10.33 26.62 -0.77
N VAL A 118 -10.98 26.63 0.39
CA VAL A 118 -12.44 26.61 0.48
C VAL A 118 -13.07 27.81 -0.23
N SER A 119 -12.39 28.97 -0.24
CA SER A 119 -12.86 30.19 -0.92
C SER A 119 -12.88 30.08 -2.45
N ASP A 120 -12.19 29.12 -3.02
CA ASP A 120 -12.15 28.90 -4.48
C ASP A 120 -13.33 28.03 -4.95
N LEU A 121 -14.08 27.44 -4.02
CA LEU A 121 -15.26 26.64 -4.34
C LEU A 121 -16.44 27.50 -4.79
N LYS A 122 -17.12 27.05 -5.84
CA LYS A 122 -18.34 27.72 -6.30
C LYS A 122 -19.48 27.48 -5.32
N GLN A 123 -20.12 28.56 -4.88
CA GLN A 123 -21.24 28.50 -3.94
C GLN A 123 -22.39 27.65 -4.47
N ASP A 124 -22.68 27.71 -5.76
CA ASP A 124 -23.71 26.89 -6.41
C ASP A 124 -23.42 25.40 -6.27
N ALA A 125 -22.16 25.01 -6.37
CA ALA A 125 -21.74 23.62 -6.21
C ALA A 125 -21.88 23.15 -4.76
N ILE A 126 -21.53 23.99 -3.79
CA ILE A 126 -21.72 23.72 -2.37
C ILE A 126 -23.20 23.56 -2.05
N GLN A 127 -24.05 24.48 -2.53
CA GLN A 127 -25.50 24.40 -2.32
C GLN A 127 -26.11 23.13 -2.93
N LEU A 128 -25.71 22.80 -4.16
CA LEU A 128 -26.13 21.56 -4.82
C LEU A 128 -25.72 20.31 -4.04
N PHE A 129 -24.52 20.32 -3.47
CA PHE A 129 -24.04 19.24 -2.62
C PHE A 129 -24.91 19.10 -1.37
N LYS A 130 -25.16 20.19 -0.63
CA LYS A 130 -26.00 20.22 0.57
C LYS A 130 -27.40 19.66 0.28
N ASP A 131 -28.04 20.15 -0.79
CA ASP A 131 -29.37 19.70 -1.17
C ASP A 131 -29.45 18.22 -1.52
N LYS A 132 -28.46 17.72 -2.28
CA LYS A 132 -28.39 16.30 -2.63
C LYS A 132 -28.05 15.41 -1.44
N ALA A 133 -27.20 15.87 -0.54
CA ALA A 133 -26.82 15.11 0.66
C ALA A 133 -28.02 14.92 1.60
N VAL A 134 -28.78 15.98 1.83
CA VAL A 134 -30.04 15.93 2.62
C VAL A 134 -31.09 15.07 1.92
N LYS A 135 -31.33 15.27 0.61
CA LYS A 135 -32.30 14.48 -0.16
C LYS A 135 -32.04 12.99 -0.15
N ARG A 136 -30.72 12.59 -0.08
CA ARG A 136 -30.30 11.19 -0.03
C ARG A 136 -30.18 10.65 1.40
N GLY A 137 -30.52 11.45 2.43
CA GLY A 137 -30.44 11.05 3.84
C GLY A 137 -29.01 10.81 4.32
N ARG A 138 -28.01 11.41 3.68
CA ARG A 138 -26.60 11.28 4.07
C ARG A 138 -26.17 12.32 5.10
N LEU A 139 -26.82 13.48 5.08
CA LEU A 139 -26.67 14.56 6.06
C LEU A 139 -28.06 15.05 6.47
N THR A 140 -28.17 15.57 7.68
CA THR A 140 -29.38 16.22 8.19
C THR A 140 -29.40 17.69 7.78
N LYS A 141 -30.56 18.35 7.94
CA LYS A 141 -30.69 19.80 7.67
C LYS A 141 -29.80 20.61 8.65
N GLU A 142 -29.68 20.16 9.87
CA GLU A 142 -28.86 20.78 10.91
C GLU A 142 -27.36 20.70 10.54
N GLU A 143 -26.89 19.56 10.08
CA GLU A 143 -25.49 19.36 9.68
C GLU A 143 -25.09 20.23 8.48
N VAL A 144 -25.97 20.46 7.54
CA VAL A 144 -25.69 21.33 6.37
C VAL A 144 -25.93 22.83 6.62
N SER A 145 -26.50 23.20 7.78
CA SER A 145 -26.79 24.61 8.12
C SER A 145 -25.57 25.35 8.69
N VAL A 146 -24.50 24.62 9.00
CA VAL A 146 -23.25 25.22 9.50
C VAL A 146 -22.51 25.96 8.38
N GLU A 147 -21.51 26.77 8.74
CA GLU A 147 -20.62 27.43 7.79
C GLU A 147 -19.93 26.40 6.90
N ASP A 148 -19.72 26.75 5.62
CA ASP A 148 -19.16 25.84 4.62
C ASP A 148 -17.80 25.27 5.02
N THR A 149 -16.94 26.08 5.64
CA THR A 149 -15.62 25.64 6.15
C THR A 149 -15.77 24.59 7.22
N ILE A 150 -16.71 24.78 8.17
CA ILE A 150 -16.98 23.82 9.25
C ILE A 150 -17.58 22.54 8.67
N LEU A 151 -18.49 22.66 7.70
CA LEU A 151 -19.07 21.49 7.02
C LEU A 151 -18.00 20.67 6.33
N MET A 152 -17.09 21.32 5.58
CA MET A 152 -15.99 20.63 4.88
C MET A 152 -15.00 19.96 5.84
N ASP A 153 -14.72 20.57 6.99
CA ASP A 153 -13.86 20.00 8.02
C ASP A 153 -14.51 18.77 8.67
N ASN A 154 -15.77 18.86 9.05
CA ASN A 154 -16.55 17.74 9.60
C ASN A 154 -16.63 16.55 8.64
N LEU A 155 -16.60 16.80 7.34
CA LEU A 155 -16.59 15.78 6.29
C LEU A 155 -15.17 15.29 5.93
N HIS A 156 -14.14 15.75 6.65
CA HIS A 156 -12.73 15.45 6.38
C HIS A 156 -12.29 15.77 4.94
N LEU A 157 -12.86 16.83 4.35
CA LEU A 157 -12.55 17.32 3.01
C LEU A 157 -11.45 18.38 3.01
N ILE A 158 -11.03 18.85 4.19
CA ILE A 158 -9.94 19.79 4.42
C ILE A 158 -8.77 19.02 5.07
N ASP A 159 -7.53 19.37 4.73
CA ASP A 159 -6.34 18.78 5.35
C ASP A 159 -6.05 19.49 6.67
N GLU A 160 -5.89 18.73 7.76
CA GLU A 160 -5.67 19.26 9.12
C GLU A 160 -4.35 20.03 9.23
N ASP A 161 -3.29 19.59 8.53
CA ASP A 161 -1.97 20.22 8.53
C ASP A 161 -1.92 21.47 7.66
N LEU A 162 -2.84 21.58 6.70
CA LEU A 162 -2.89 22.64 5.71
C LEU A 162 -4.27 23.35 5.76
N LYS A 163 -4.67 23.76 6.94
CA LYS A 163 -5.99 24.29 7.39
C LYS A 163 -6.87 25.07 6.41
N GLN A 164 -6.72 24.98 5.12
CA GLN A 164 -7.59 25.56 4.10
C GLN A 164 -7.49 24.85 2.74
N LYS A 165 -6.70 23.77 2.63
CA LYS A 165 -6.53 23.09 1.35
C LYS A 165 -7.56 21.96 1.19
N ILE A 166 -8.23 22.00 0.05
CA ILE A 166 -9.27 21.06 -0.34
C ILE A 166 -8.62 19.77 -0.84
N ARG A 167 -9.21 18.63 -0.50
CA ARG A 167 -8.80 17.33 -1.04
C ARG A 167 -9.35 17.13 -2.46
N ASP A 168 -8.66 16.32 -3.25
CA ASP A 168 -8.94 16.08 -4.68
C ASP A 168 -10.40 15.67 -4.98
N ILE A 169 -11.08 15.01 -4.03
CA ILE A 169 -12.48 14.60 -4.16
C ILE A 169 -13.44 15.77 -4.43
N MET A 170 -13.04 17.00 -4.06
CA MET A 170 -13.84 18.19 -4.26
C MET A 170 -13.72 18.78 -5.68
N VAL A 171 -12.76 18.34 -6.49
CA VAL A 171 -12.58 18.84 -7.89
C VAL A 171 -13.83 18.57 -8.75
N ILE A 172 -14.59 17.53 -8.42
CA ILE A 172 -15.85 17.22 -9.13
C ILE A 172 -16.94 18.27 -8.88
N LEU A 173 -16.75 19.16 -7.89
CA LEU A 173 -17.70 20.20 -7.50
C LEU A 173 -17.31 21.60 -7.99
N ILE A 174 -16.20 21.74 -8.72
CA ILE A 174 -15.73 22.97 -9.35
C ILE A 174 -16.19 22.98 -10.83
#